data_cd10d63342d44d42a29b838c8ba16974
#
_entry.id   cd10d63342d44d42a29b838c8ba16974
#
_cell.length_a   1.000
_cell.length_b   1.000
_cell.length_c   1.000
_cell.angle_alpha   90.00
_cell.angle_beta   90.00
_cell.angle_gamma   90.00
#
_symmetry.space_group_name_H-M   'P 1'
#
loop_
_entity.id
_entity.type
_entity.pdbx_description
1 polymer ?
#
loop_
_entity_poly.entity_id
_entity_poly.type
_entity_poly.pdbx_seq_one_letter_code
_entity_poly.pdbx_strand_id
1 'polypeptide(L)'
;MNKLRLGAVLAMLTIVVSVLAGCGTSTVSVADVAYKDMPLQIHNEANVTALNKATITPTVSGAATYTVKVGDKVMQGQVVATIDTSALQQQLMSLQGQLSTAQAYTPSVTTATTAPTISTAQLESARQMREAGNITEKEYNRILERSRPQTVTTTTGGGSGANVAAIEAQIAQVSAQIAAANITAPIAGVVTAIYNEDRQMAIADRPFMLIQQETPMVAALSIPRDAAMKLARPEAKSTINVFLHVGDTDIPGELTYLDTNQPENVPSVLVKATFNNEKGTIKAGEFYSLTIESSAQAKMLVVPSTAVRENQDGKYVYVLTANNTVDVRV
;
A
#
# COMPACT_ATOMS: atom_id res chain seq x y z
N MET A 1 -4.52 87.57 67.20
CA MET A 1 -4.38 87.41 65.73
C MET A 1 -3.22 86.50 65.28
N ASN A 2 -2.31 86.08 66.12
CA ASN A 2 -1.12 85.32 65.68
C ASN A 2 -1.26 83.78 65.68
N LYS A 3 -2.24 83.17 66.39
CA LYS A 3 -2.45 81.75 66.43
C LYS A 3 -3.15 81.16 65.16
N LEU A 4 -3.98 81.94 64.51
CA LEU A 4 -4.66 81.56 63.28
C LEU A 4 -3.72 81.52 62.04
N ARG A 5 -2.73 82.44 62.01
CA ARG A 5 -1.76 82.49 60.91
C ARG A 5 -0.69 81.42 61.01
N LEU A 6 -0.36 80.95 62.21
CA LEU A 6 0.60 79.85 62.42
C LEU A 6 -0.02 78.52 62.01
N GLY A 7 -1.32 78.31 62.28
CA GLY A 7 -2.07 77.12 61.85
C GLY A 7 -2.20 77.00 60.33
N ALA A 8 -2.45 78.14 59.64
CA ALA A 8 -2.58 78.16 58.19
C ALA A 8 -1.22 77.91 57.48
N VAL A 9 -0.11 78.36 58.04
CA VAL A 9 1.22 78.10 57.50
C VAL A 9 1.63 76.67 57.75
N LEU A 10 1.32 76.07 58.90
CA LEU A 10 1.60 74.65 59.21
C LEU A 10 0.76 73.75 58.36
N ALA A 11 -0.53 74.05 58.10
CA ALA A 11 -1.38 73.28 57.19
C ALA A 11 -0.93 73.38 55.72
N MET A 12 -0.43 74.48 55.30
CA MET A 12 0.09 74.69 53.93
C MET A 12 1.42 73.98 53.75
N LEU A 13 2.27 73.88 54.78
CA LEU A 13 3.52 73.16 54.78
C LEU A 13 3.30 71.63 54.71
N THR A 14 2.29 71.14 55.41
CA THR A 14 1.93 69.70 55.38
C THR A 14 1.35 69.31 54.00
N ILE A 15 0.61 70.16 53.31
CA ILE A 15 0.10 69.90 51.98
C ILE A 15 1.24 69.92 50.94
N VAL A 16 2.22 70.80 51.10
CA VAL A 16 3.39 70.84 50.19
C VAL A 16 4.30 69.62 50.38
N VAL A 17 4.43 69.10 51.58
CA VAL A 17 5.20 67.87 51.86
C VAL A 17 4.51 66.64 51.39
N SER A 18 3.18 66.59 51.38
CA SER A 18 2.43 65.44 50.82
C SER A 18 2.41 65.39 49.28
N VAL A 19 2.60 66.53 48.59
CA VAL A 19 2.69 66.58 47.13
C VAL A 19 4.10 66.15 46.64
N LEU A 20 5.13 66.35 47.46
CA LEU A 20 6.49 65.92 47.15
C LEU A 20 6.78 64.44 47.44
N ALA A 21 5.90 63.73 48.17
CA ALA A 21 6.02 62.29 48.43
C ALA A 21 5.39 61.42 47.36
N GLY A 22 4.84 62.03 46.31
CA GLY A 22 4.12 61.33 45.19
C GLY A 22 4.99 60.80 44.05
N CYS A 23 6.30 60.94 44.07
CA CYS A 23 7.19 60.22 43.13
C CYS A 23 7.57 58.86 43.66
N GLY A 24 6.58 57.99 43.82
CA GLY A 24 6.84 56.55 44.01
C GLY A 24 7.56 56.00 42.75
N THR A 25 8.84 55.69 42.87
CA THR A 25 9.51 54.86 41.87
C THR A 25 8.75 53.55 41.76
N SER A 26 8.05 53.34 40.67
CA SER A 26 7.41 52.04 40.38
C SER A 26 8.52 51.02 40.30
N THR A 27 8.63 50.14 41.29
CA THR A 27 9.53 49.00 41.22
C THR A 27 8.93 47.96 40.30
N VAL A 28 9.55 47.71 39.16
CA VAL A 28 9.17 46.68 38.23
C VAL A 28 10.00 45.43 38.53
N SER A 29 9.32 44.32 38.79
CA SER A 29 10.04 43.03 38.94
C SER A 29 10.46 42.58 37.54
N VAL A 30 11.73 42.35 37.34
CA VAL A 30 12.30 41.83 36.09
C VAL A 30 12.75 40.40 36.30
N ALA A 31 12.63 39.61 35.29
CA ALA A 31 13.15 38.24 35.25
C ALA A 31 14.15 38.12 34.09
N ASP A 32 15.27 37.46 34.36
CA ASP A 32 16.26 37.22 33.33
C ASP A 32 15.76 36.14 32.35
N VAL A 33 16.02 36.41 31.07
CA VAL A 33 15.79 35.43 30.00
C VAL A 33 16.96 34.46 30.02
N ALA A 34 16.67 33.18 30.15
CA ALA A 34 17.71 32.14 30.22
C ALA A 34 17.49 31.06 29.18
N TYR A 35 18.58 30.49 28.71
CA TYR A 35 18.51 29.25 27.95
C TYR A 35 18.34 28.08 28.91
N LYS A 36 17.29 27.32 28.70
CA LYS A 36 17.02 26.10 29.45
C LYS A 36 16.97 24.91 28.50
N ASP A 37 17.58 23.83 28.90
CA ASP A 37 17.47 22.58 28.19
C ASP A 37 16.07 22.02 28.45
N MET A 38 15.26 21.92 27.39
CA MET A 38 13.92 21.38 27.45
C MET A 38 13.79 20.19 26.47
N PRO A 39 13.04 19.15 26.83
CA PRO A 39 12.75 18.08 25.89
C PRO A 39 12.01 18.66 24.68
N LEU A 40 12.30 18.12 23.50
CA LEU A 40 11.58 18.49 22.29
C LEU A 40 10.21 17.84 22.34
N GLN A 41 9.16 18.65 22.36
CA GLN A 41 7.77 18.20 22.24
C GLN A 41 7.16 18.81 20.98
N ILE A 42 6.54 17.96 20.16
CA ILE A 42 5.80 18.36 18.98
C ILE A 42 4.38 17.82 19.17
N HIS A 43 3.43 18.73 19.18
CA HIS A 43 2.01 18.43 19.28
C HIS A 43 1.31 18.92 18.03
N ASN A 44 0.68 18.00 17.29
CA ASN A 44 0.00 18.34 16.05
C ASN A 44 -1.11 17.31 15.77
N GLU A 45 -2.03 17.67 14.88
CA GLU A 45 -3.03 16.73 14.39
C GLU A 45 -2.46 15.87 13.26
N ALA A 46 -2.75 14.58 13.33
CA ALA A 46 -2.34 13.59 12.36
C ALA A 46 -3.55 12.90 11.73
N ASN A 47 -3.52 12.74 10.40
CA ASN A 47 -4.47 11.89 9.72
C ASN A 47 -4.08 10.42 9.92
N VAL A 48 -5.00 9.61 10.39
CA VAL A 48 -4.75 8.18 10.63
C VAL A 48 -5.37 7.36 9.51
N THR A 49 -4.57 6.48 8.95
CA THR A 49 -4.98 5.56 7.88
C THR A 49 -4.57 4.13 8.19
N ALA A 50 -5.23 3.17 7.57
CA ALA A 50 -4.75 1.78 7.60
C ALA A 50 -3.38 1.68 6.93
N LEU A 51 -2.48 0.87 7.51
CA LEU A 51 -1.16 0.62 6.90
C LEU A 51 -1.31 -0.01 5.52
N ASN A 52 -2.18 -1.01 5.40
CA ASN A 52 -2.46 -1.69 4.15
C ASN A 52 -3.95 -1.64 3.83
N LYS A 53 -4.25 -1.44 2.57
CA LYS A 53 -5.59 -1.57 1.99
C LYS A 53 -5.50 -2.35 0.70
N ALA A 54 -6.47 -3.22 0.45
CA ALA A 54 -6.55 -4.01 -0.76
C ALA A 54 -7.93 -3.86 -1.40
N THR A 55 -7.93 -3.44 -2.64
CA THR A 55 -9.13 -3.44 -3.47
C THR A 55 -9.16 -4.77 -4.22
N ILE A 56 -10.21 -5.54 -4.04
CA ILE A 56 -10.44 -6.78 -4.76
C ILE A 56 -11.09 -6.43 -6.10
N THR A 57 -10.48 -6.92 -7.19
CA THR A 57 -10.98 -6.82 -8.56
C THR A 57 -11.17 -8.24 -9.10
N PRO A 58 -12.39 -8.69 -9.39
CA PRO A 58 -12.62 -9.99 -10.01
C PRO A 58 -12.05 -10.04 -11.42
N THR A 59 -11.63 -11.21 -11.85
CA THR A 59 -11.22 -11.48 -13.24
C THR A 59 -12.34 -12.08 -14.07
N VAL A 60 -13.46 -12.47 -13.41
CA VAL A 60 -14.63 -13.07 -14.03
C VAL A 60 -15.86 -12.24 -13.68
N SER A 61 -16.74 -12.05 -14.66
CA SER A 61 -18.03 -11.37 -14.46
C SER A 61 -19.16 -12.38 -14.26
N GLY A 62 -20.11 -12.05 -13.38
CA GLY A 62 -21.28 -12.88 -13.14
C GLY A 62 -22.07 -12.48 -11.89
N ALA A 63 -23.17 -13.18 -11.63
CA ALA A 63 -23.91 -13.01 -10.40
C ALA A 63 -23.02 -13.40 -9.21
N ALA A 64 -22.96 -12.54 -8.19
CA ALA A 64 -22.09 -12.72 -7.02
C ALA A 64 -22.92 -12.95 -5.76
N THR A 65 -22.54 -13.97 -5.01
CA THR A 65 -23.06 -14.23 -3.66
C THR A 65 -22.01 -13.84 -2.64
N TYR A 66 -22.32 -12.86 -1.78
CA TYR A 66 -21.43 -12.38 -0.74
C TYR A 66 -21.53 -13.27 0.49
N THR A 67 -20.38 -13.64 1.07
CA THR A 67 -20.29 -14.39 2.34
C THR A 67 -20.02 -13.48 3.53
N VAL A 68 -19.71 -12.21 3.26
CA VAL A 68 -19.36 -11.18 4.24
C VAL A 68 -20.11 -9.89 3.94
N LYS A 69 -20.22 -9.02 4.97
CA LYS A 69 -20.85 -7.69 4.91
C LYS A 69 -19.82 -6.61 5.23
N VAL A 70 -20.15 -5.36 4.92
CA VAL A 70 -19.38 -4.20 5.39
C VAL A 70 -19.30 -4.20 6.89
N GLY A 71 -18.10 -4.06 7.46
CA GLY A 71 -17.79 -4.15 8.88
C GLY A 71 -17.30 -5.51 9.36
N ASP A 72 -17.43 -6.57 8.56
CA ASP A 72 -16.95 -7.90 8.94
C ASP A 72 -15.43 -8.00 8.90
N LYS A 73 -14.86 -8.72 9.88
CA LYS A 73 -13.44 -9.06 9.90
C LYS A 73 -13.18 -10.31 9.05
N VAL A 74 -12.15 -10.24 8.22
CA VAL A 74 -11.75 -11.34 7.34
C VAL A 74 -10.27 -11.67 7.53
N MET A 75 -9.95 -12.95 7.37
CA MET A 75 -8.57 -13.43 7.35
C MET A 75 -8.05 -13.47 5.92
N GLN A 76 -6.73 -13.39 5.76
CA GLN A 76 -6.09 -13.60 4.45
C GLN A 76 -6.43 -14.98 3.91
N GLY A 77 -6.83 -15.05 2.63
CA GLY A 77 -7.26 -16.28 1.96
C GLY A 77 -8.72 -16.70 2.24
N GLN A 78 -9.43 -16.02 3.13
CA GLN A 78 -10.85 -16.29 3.39
C GLN A 78 -11.69 -15.95 2.15
N VAL A 79 -12.62 -16.84 1.78
CA VAL A 79 -13.59 -16.59 0.71
C VAL A 79 -14.57 -15.52 1.19
N VAL A 80 -14.65 -14.43 0.43
CA VAL A 80 -15.51 -13.26 0.74
C VAL A 80 -16.72 -13.16 -0.20
N ALA A 81 -16.63 -13.77 -1.37
CA ALA A 81 -17.73 -13.90 -2.30
C ALA A 81 -17.49 -15.05 -3.28
N THR A 82 -18.56 -15.55 -3.88
CA THR A 82 -18.51 -16.52 -4.97
C THR A 82 -19.30 -16.00 -6.16
N ILE A 83 -18.73 -16.18 -7.37
CA ILE A 83 -19.42 -15.85 -8.63
C ILE A 83 -20.09 -17.12 -9.17
N ASP A 84 -21.28 -17.00 -9.70
CA ASP A 84 -21.99 -18.13 -10.32
C ASP A 84 -21.20 -18.63 -11.54
N THR A 85 -20.82 -19.91 -11.47
CA THR A 85 -20.02 -20.60 -12.50
C THR A 85 -20.82 -21.63 -13.30
N SER A 86 -22.15 -21.68 -13.15
CA SER A 86 -23.00 -22.69 -13.78
C SER A 86 -22.78 -22.76 -15.30
N ALA A 87 -22.70 -21.63 -15.99
CA ALA A 87 -22.42 -21.56 -17.41
C ALA A 87 -21.00 -22.08 -17.76
N LEU A 88 -20.00 -21.72 -16.97
CA LEU A 88 -18.62 -22.19 -17.16
C LEU A 88 -18.48 -23.69 -16.90
N GLN A 89 -19.22 -24.22 -15.91
CA GLN A 89 -19.25 -25.67 -15.64
C GLN A 89 -19.89 -26.45 -16.78
N GLN A 90 -21.00 -25.93 -17.40
CA GLN A 90 -21.56 -26.52 -18.58
C GLN A 90 -20.60 -26.51 -19.76
N GLN A 91 -19.88 -25.39 -19.96
CA GLN A 91 -18.86 -25.32 -21.00
C GLN A 91 -17.72 -26.32 -20.75
N LEU A 92 -17.28 -26.45 -19.50
CA LEU A 92 -16.25 -27.43 -19.12
C LEU A 92 -16.66 -28.85 -19.43
N MET A 93 -17.91 -29.23 -19.08
CA MET A 93 -18.44 -30.55 -19.38
C MET A 93 -18.51 -30.81 -20.90
N SER A 94 -18.90 -29.79 -21.67
CA SER A 94 -18.95 -29.90 -23.16
C SER A 94 -17.52 -30.11 -23.73
N LEU A 95 -16.54 -29.35 -23.27
CA LEU A 95 -15.13 -29.50 -23.70
C LEU A 95 -14.54 -30.85 -23.30
N GLN A 96 -14.87 -31.37 -22.12
CA GLN A 96 -14.44 -32.69 -21.66
C GLN A 96 -15.06 -33.81 -22.57
N GLY A 97 -16.32 -33.64 -22.97
CA GLY A 97 -16.95 -34.54 -23.94
C GLY A 97 -16.26 -34.52 -25.31
N GLN A 98 -15.91 -33.32 -25.80
CA GLN A 98 -15.16 -33.16 -27.05
C GLN A 98 -13.75 -33.79 -26.94
N LEU A 99 -13.07 -33.59 -25.81
CA LEU A 99 -11.78 -34.20 -25.55
C LEU A 99 -11.85 -35.72 -25.58
N SER A 100 -12.82 -36.31 -24.89
CA SER A 100 -13.07 -37.76 -24.90
C SER A 100 -13.27 -38.29 -26.31
N THR A 101 -14.07 -37.60 -27.13
CA THR A 101 -14.30 -37.98 -28.53
C THR A 101 -13.03 -37.85 -29.37
N ALA A 102 -12.26 -36.76 -29.19
CA ALA A 102 -10.99 -36.54 -29.90
C ALA A 102 -9.93 -37.58 -29.55
N GLN A 103 -9.85 -37.99 -28.26
CA GLN A 103 -8.92 -39.01 -27.77
C GLN A 103 -9.30 -40.42 -28.23
N ALA A 104 -10.61 -40.73 -28.40
CA ALA A 104 -11.09 -41.98 -28.92
C ALA A 104 -10.80 -42.18 -30.42
N TYR A 105 -10.51 -41.09 -31.14
CA TYR A 105 -10.14 -41.15 -32.55
C TYR A 105 -8.68 -41.60 -32.70
N THR A 106 -8.45 -42.93 -32.81
CA THR A 106 -7.13 -43.48 -33.12
C THR A 106 -6.86 -43.32 -34.62
N PRO A 107 -5.72 -42.70 -35.01
CA PRO A 107 -5.37 -42.60 -36.41
C PRO A 107 -5.20 -44.00 -37.00
N SER A 108 -5.93 -44.30 -38.06
CA SER A 108 -5.78 -45.55 -38.77
C SER A 108 -4.48 -45.53 -39.59
N VAL A 109 -3.55 -46.36 -39.21
CA VAL A 109 -2.33 -46.56 -39.97
C VAL A 109 -2.55 -47.73 -40.94
N THR A 110 -2.77 -47.40 -42.21
CA THR A 110 -2.88 -48.44 -43.23
C THR A 110 -1.53 -48.62 -43.91
N THR A 111 -0.95 -49.80 -43.68
CA THR A 111 0.29 -50.19 -44.35
C THR A 111 -0.09 -50.97 -45.60
N ALA A 112 0.02 -50.38 -46.76
CA ALA A 112 -0.16 -51.05 -48.01
C ALA A 112 1.18 -51.46 -48.59
N THR A 113 1.36 -52.75 -48.80
CA THR A 113 2.52 -53.28 -49.52
C THR A 113 2.17 -53.35 -51.01
N THR A 114 2.75 -52.47 -51.81
CA THR A 114 2.58 -52.53 -53.27
C THR A 114 3.36 -53.70 -53.82
N ALA A 115 2.69 -54.43 -54.72
CA ALA A 115 3.36 -55.52 -55.46
C ALA A 115 4.60 -54.98 -56.20
N PRO A 116 5.65 -55.76 -56.34
CA PRO A 116 6.83 -55.34 -57.07
C PRO A 116 6.45 -54.99 -58.51
N THR A 117 6.99 -53.88 -59.03
CA THR A 117 6.73 -53.40 -60.38
C THR A 117 7.40 -54.30 -61.43
N ILE A 118 8.33 -55.17 -61.03
CA ILE A 118 9.05 -56.07 -61.88
C ILE A 118 8.76 -57.50 -61.45
N SER A 119 8.32 -58.35 -62.37
CA SER A 119 8.06 -59.77 -62.11
C SER A 119 9.36 -60.53 -61.89
N THR A 120 9.26 -61.69 -61.21
CA THR A 120 10.42 -62.60 -60.97
C THR A 120 11.06 -63.06 -62.29
N ALA A 121 10.22 -63.26 -63.37
CA ALA A 121 10.72 -63.63 -64.67
C ALA A 121 11.57 -62.50 -65.32
N GLN A 122 11.16 -61.25 -65.14
CA GLN A 122 11.93 -60.11 -65.62
C GLN A 122 13.23 -59.91 -64.88
N LEU A 123 13.22 -60.14 -63.52
CA LEU A 123 14.44 -60.08 -62.70
C LEU A 123 15.42 -61.19 -63.12
N GLU A 124 14.95 -62.39 -63.41
CA GLU A 124 15.80 -63.49 -63.87
C GLU A 124 16.40 -63.20 -65.28
N SER A 125 15.59 -62.61 -66.19
CA SER A 125 16.07 -62.16 -67.48
C SER A 125 17.16 -61.06 -67.34
N ALA A 126 16.99 -60.12 -66.43
CA ALA A 126 18.00 -59.07 -66.11
C ALA A 126 19.29 -59.66 -65.52
N ARG A 127 19.18 -60.74 -64.72
CA ARG A 127 20.34 -61.47 -64.22
C ARG A 127 21.14 -62.16 -65.35
N GLN A 128 20.46 -62.80 -66.27
CA GLN A 128 21.09 -63.42 -67.43
C GLN A 128 21.75 -62.40 -68.34
N MET A 129 21.11 -61.26 -68.56
CA MET A 129 21.69 -60.13 -69.36
C MET A 129 22.95 -59.55 -68.68
N ARG A 130 23.00 -59.50 -67.34
CA ARG A 130 24.21 -59.06 -66.61
C ARG A 130 25.30 -60.10 -66.74
N GLU A 131 25.03 -61.39 -66.57
CA GLU A 131 26.00 -62.51 -66.73
C GLU A 131 26.55 -62.56 -68.17
N ALA A 132 25.72 -62.20 -69.18
CA ALA A 132 26.15 -62.11 -70.58
C ALA A 132 26.90 -60.76 -70.91
N GLY A 133 27.05 -59.84 -69.98
CA GLY A 133 27.72 -58.57 -70.16
C GLY A 133 26.88 -57.51 -70.95
N ASN A 134 25.56 -57.76 -71.15
CA ASN A 134 24.69 -56.93 -71.93
C ASN A 134 24.12 -55.71 -71.14
N ILE A 135 24.16 -55.79 -69.81
CA ILE A 135 23.77 -54.66 -68.93
C ILE A 135 24.83 -54.47 -67.81
N THR A 136 24.97 -53.21 -67.34
CA THR A 136 25.92 -52.91 -66.31
C THR A 136 25.40 -53.34 -64.91
N GLU A 137 26.30 -53.51 -63.94
CA GLU A 137 25.94 -53.79 -62.52
C GLU A 137 25.03 -52.72 -61.96
N LYS A 138 25.20 -51.48 -62.34
CA LYS A 138 24.37 -50.37 -61.91
C LYS A 138 22.95 -50.46 -62.44
N GLU A 139 22.76 -50.90 -63.69
CA GLU A 139 21.44 -51.13 -64.27
C GLU A 139 20.75 -52.30 -63.63
N TYR A 140 21.45 -53.40 -63.39
CA TYR A 140 20.93 -54.56 -62.65
C TYR A 140 20.45 -54.22 -61.26
N ASN A 141 21.25 -53.47 -60.50
CA ASN A 141 20.88 -53.01 -59.17
C ASN A 141 19.64 -52.11 -59.16
N ARG A 142 19.47 -51.30 -60.21
CA ARG A 142 18.26 -50.46 -60.39
C ARG A 142 17.00 -51.35 -60.63
N ILE A 143 17.14 -52.41 -61.37
CA ILE A 143 16.09 -53.39 -61.62
C ILE A 143 15.80 -54.18 -60.34
N LEU A 144 16.80 -54.56 -59.60
CA LEU A 144 16.67 -55.26 -58.31
C LEU A 144 15.91 -54.42 -57.28
N GLU A 145 16.21 -53.13 -57.19
CA GLU A 145 15.49 -52.22 -56.30
C GLU A 145 14.01 -52.10 -56.65
N ARG A 146 13.66 -52.10 -57.94
CA ARG A 146 12.27 -52.08 -58.40
C ARG A 146 11.53 -53.43 -58.26
N SER A 147 12.25 -54.52 -58.04
CA SER A 147 11.66 -55.81 -57.74
C SER A 147 11.35 -56.02 -56.28
N ARG A 148 11.80 -55.13 -55.39
CA ARG A 148 11.48 -55.16 -53.96
C ARG A 148 10.07 -54.65 -53.73
N PRO A 149 9.25 -55.32 -52.92
CA PRO A 149 7.99 -54.78 -52.47
C PRO A 149 8.21 -53.45 -51.75
N GLN A 150 7.51 -52.40 -52.19
CA GLN A 150 7.57 -51.14 -51.47
C GLN A 150 6.42 -51.06 -50.47
N THR A 151 6.78 -50.80 -49.23
CA THR A 151 5.81 -50.58 -48.15
C THR A 151 5.51 -49.12 -48.08
N VAL A 152 4.31 -48.72 -48.46
CA VAL A 152 3.81 -47.33 -48.31
C VAL A 152 2.95 -47.33 -47.04
N THR A 153 3.40 -46.67 -46.04
CA THR A 153 2.62 -46.44 -44.84
C THR A 153 1.84 -45.14 -45.01
N THR A 154 0.54 -45.25 -45.20
CA THR A 154 -0.32 -44.07 -45.26
C THR A 154 -0.99 -43.93 -43.89
N THR A 155 -0.66 -42.86 -43.18
CA THR A 155 -1.36 -42.47 -41.96
C THR A 155 -2.53 -41.59 -42.32
N THR A 156 -3.74 -42.12 -42.26
CA THR A 156 -4.97 -41.37 -42.49
C THR A 156 -5.48 -40.93 -41.11
N GLY A 157 -5.49 -39.61 -40.85
CA GLY A 157 -6.02 -39.08 -39.60
C GLY A 157 -5.05 -38.24 -38.78
N GLY A 158 -4.15 -37.48 -39.42
CA GLY A 158 -3.15 -36.66 -38.76
C GLY A 158 -3.60 -35.42 -38.03
N GLY A 159 -4.88 -35.25 -37.72
CA GLY A 159 -5.43 -34.04 -37.11
C GLY A 159 -5.74 -34.13 -35.60
N SER A 160 -5.70 -35.31 -34.99
CA SER A 160 -6.22 -35.44 -33.61
C SER A 160 -5.31 -34.86 -32.52
N GLY A 161 -4.02 -34.94 -32.66
CA GLY A 161 -3.10 -34.46 -31.63
C GLY A 161 -3.13 -32.92 -31.43
N ALA A 162 -3.19 -32.16 -32.53
CA ALA A 162 -3.31 -30.69 -32.44
C ALA A 162 -4.68 -30.27 -31.92
N ASN A 163 -5.76 -31.00 -32.27
CA ASN A 163 -7.08 -30.73 -31.75
C ASN A 163 -7.22 -31.07 -30.28
N VAL A 164 -6.61 -32.16 -29.81
CA VAL A 164 -6.56 -32.54 -28.39
C VAL A 164 -5.87 -31.49 -27.57
N ALA A 165 -4.69 -31.03 -27.98
CA ALA A 165 -3.95 -29.97 -27.27
C ALA A 165 -4.72 -28.65 -27.21
N ALA A 166 -5.43 -28.29 -28.28
CA ALA A 166 -6.27 -27.09 -28.30
C ALA A 166 -7.45 -27.19 -27.31
N ILE A 167 -8.12 -28.36 -27.26
CA ILE A 167 -9.22 -28.58 -26.31
C ILE A 167 -8.71 -28.61 -24.87
N GLU A 168 -7.57 -29.23 -24.60
CA GLU A 168 -6.94 -29.22 -23.27
C GLU A 168 -6.58 -27.81 -22.83
N ALA A 169 -6.07 -26.95 -23.71
CA ALA A 169 -5.81 -25.55 -23.42
C ALA A 169 -7.10 -24.78 -23.07
N GLN A 170 -8.20 -25.05 -23.79
CA GLN A 170 -9.52 -24.44 -23.48
C GLN A 170 -10.06 -24.94 -22.14
N ILE A 171 -9.94 -26.23 -21.83
CA ILE A 171 -10.30 -26.80 -20.52
C ILE A 171 -9.52 -26.12 -19.40
N ALA A 172 -8.20 -25.95 -19.57
CA ALA A 172 -7.36 -25.29 -18.60
C ALA A 172 -7.81 -23.83 -18.37
N GLN A 173 -8.12 -23.11 -19.45
CA GLN A 173 -8.61 -21.73 -19.38
C GLN A 173 -9.95 -21.63 -18.62
N VAL A 174 -10.94 -22.47 -18.98
CA VAL A 174 -12.25 -22.47 -18.31
C VAL A 174 -12.11 -22.90 -16.85
N SER A 175 -11.27 -23.87 -16.55
CA SER A 175 -11.00 -24.30 -15.17
C SER A 175 -10.36 -23.19 -14.34
N ALA A 176 -9.43 -22.40 -14.90
CA ALA A 176 -8.86 -21.24 -14.26
C ALA A 176 -9.91 -20.16 -13.97
N GLN A 177 -10.86 -19.93 -14.88
CA GLN A 177 -11.98 -19.01 -14.67
C GLN A 177 -12.91 -19.48 -13.54
N ILE A 178 -13.21 -20.78 -13.48
CA ILE A 178 -14.01 -21.37 -12.39
C ILE A 178 -13.29 -21.21 -11.04
N ALA A 179 -11.97 -21.44 -11.00
CA ALA A 179 -11.18 -21.23 -9.78
C ALA A 179 -11.18 -19.75 -9.35
N ALA A 180 -11.05 -18.82 -10.29
CA ALA A 180 -11.08 -17.39 -10.06
C ALA A 180 -12.45 -16.83 -9.63
N ALA A 181 -13.52 -17.62 -9.77
CA ALA A 181 -14.85 -17.27 -9.30
C ALA A 181 -15.00 -17.30 -7.77
N ASN A 182 -14.09 -17.99 -7.07
CA ASN A 182 -13.97 -17.91 -5.61
C ASN A 182 -13.11 -16.70 -5.25
N ILE A 183 -13.77 -15.62 -4.86
CA ILE A 183 -13.11 -14.38 -4.49
C ILE A 183 -12.62 -14.47 -3.04
N THR A 184 -11.31 -14.34 -2.84
CA THR A 184 -10.67 -14.42 -1.53
C THR A 184 -10.09 -13.07 -1.08
N ALA A 185 -10.00 -12.86 0.23
CA ALA A 185 -9.36 -11.69 0.82
C ALA A 185 -7.84 -11.77 0.64
N PRO A 186 -7.19 -10.80 0.00
CA PRO A 186 -5.73 -10.81 -0.20
C PRO A 186 -4.95 -10.43 1.07
N ILE A 187 -5.60 -9.75 2.00
CA ILE A 187 -5.06 -9.36 3.31
C ILE A 187 -6.07 -9.64 4.41
N ALA A 188 -5.61 -9.82 5.64
CA ALA A 188 -6.48 -9.80 6.81
C ALA A 188 -6.88 -8.35 7.13
N GLY A 189 -8.13 -8.12 7.53
CA GLY A 189 -8.64 -6.79 7.83
C GLY A 189 -10.15 -6.75 7.96
N VAL A 190 -10.72 -5.56 7.81
CA VAL A 190 -12.15 -5.31 7.83
C VAL A 190 -12.63 -4.92 6.44
N VAL A 191 -13.77 -5.44 6.04
CA VAL A 191 -14.47 -5.05 4.81
C VAL A 191 -15.04 -3.65 5.00
N THR A 192 -14.51 -2.67 4.28
CA THR A 192 -14.92 -1.27 4.43
C THR A 192 -15.86 -0.79 3.33
N ALA A 193 -15.85 -1.47 2.18
CA ALA A 193 -16.80 -1.19 1.11
C ALA A 193 -17.05 -2.45 0.27
N ILE A 194 -18.29 -2.61 -0.17
CA ILE A 194 -18.72 -3.58 -1.19
C ILE A 194 -19.33 -2.76 -2.31
N TYR A 195 -18.72 -2.84 -3.51
CA TYR A 195 -19.20 -2.12 -4.68
C TYR A 195 -20.23 -2.97 -5.43
N ASN A 196 -21.29 -2.35 -5.93
CA ASN A 196 -22.40 -3.02 -6.63
C ASN A 196 -23.16 -4.09 -5.81
N GLU A 197 -23.20 -3.94 -4.49
CA GLU A 197 -23.94 -4.86 -3.60
C GLU A 197 -25.42 -4.96 -4.00
N ASP A 198 -26.05 -3.84 -4.36
CA ASP A 198 -27.45 -3.78 -4.79
C ASP A 198 -27.77 -4.63 -6.02
N ARG A 199 -26.79 -4.81 -6.91
CA ARG A 199 -26.93 -5.58 -8.16
C ARG A 199 -26.52 -7.03 -8.01
N GLN A 200 -25.87 -7.40 -6.91
CA GLN A 200 -25.29 -8.73 -6.69
C GLN A 200 -24.48 -9.22 -7.90
N MET A 201 -23.67 -8.35 -8.47
CA MET A 201 -22.97 -8.60 -9.71
C MET A 201 -21.49 -8.24 -9.60
N ALA A 202 -20.63 -9.18 -9.92
CA ALA A 202 -19.21 -8.96 -10.14
C ALA A 202 -18.97 -8.58 -11.60
N ILE A 203 -18.14 -7.58 -11.85
CA ILE A 203 -17.70 -7.16 -13.18
C ILE A 203 -16.19 -7.29 -13.23
N ALA A 204 -15.68 -8.02 -14.22
CA ALA A 204 -14.25 -8.20 -14.42
C ALA A 204 -13.53 -6.85 -14.52
N ASP A 205 -12.34 -6.77 -13.95
CA ASP A 205 -11.45 -5.60 -13.92
C ASP A 205 -12.06 -4.34 -13.29
N ARG A 206 -13.13 -4.50 -12.48
CA ARG A 206 -13.73 -3.41 -11.73
C ARG A 206 -13.59 -3.62 -10.22
N PRO A 207 -13.44 -2.52 -9.43
CA PRO A 207 -13.46 -2.62 -7.98
C PRO A 207 -14.72 -3.34 -7.48
N PHE A 208 -14.54 -4.38 -6.69
CA PHE A 208 -15.61 -5.21 -6.16
C PHE A 208 -15.77 -5.06 -4.65
N MET A 209 -14.67 -5.07 -3.92
CA MET A 209 -14.65 -4.96 -2.48
C MET A 209 -13.37 -4.29 -2.02
N LEU A 210 -13.44 -3.48 -0.94
CA LEU A 210 -12.29 -2.86 -0.29
C LEU A 210 -12.12 -3.46 1.11
N ILE A 211 -10.93 -3.99 1.36
CA ILE A 211 -10.51 -4.50 2.67
C ILE A 211 -9.40 -3.60 3.19
N GLN A 212 -9.51 -3.17 4.45
CA GLN A 212 -8.50 -2.39 5.14
C GLN A 212 -7.99 -3.13 6.36
N GLN A 213 -6.69 -3.11 6.54
CA GLN A 213 -6.06 -3.66 7.72
C GLN A 213 -6.43 -2.81 8.94
N GLU A 214 -6.80 -3.45 10.04
CA GLU A 214 -7.23 -2.75 11.26
C GLU A 214 -6.04 -2.41 12.17
N THR A 215 -4.98 -3.21 12.11
CA THR A 215 -3.77 -3.03 12.91
C THR A 215 -2.54 -3.52 12.14
N PRO A 216 -1.40 -2.81 12.15
CA PRO A 216 -1.23 -1.47 12.74
C PRO A 216 -1.88 -0.36 11.92
N MET A 217 -2.16 0.77 12.59
CA MET A 217 -2.58 2.01 11.95
C MET A 217 -1.40 2.95 11.76
N VAL A 218 -1.47 3.81 10.76
CA VAL A 218 -0.42 4.80 10.45
C VAL A 218 -1.00 6.19 10.61
N ALA A 219 -0.39 6.98 11.48
CA ALA A 219 -0.62 8.42 11.57
C ALA A 219 0.42 9.16 10.74
N ALA A 220 -0.03 10.04 9.86
CA ALA A 220 0.81 10.88 9.03
C ALA A 220 0.58 12.36 9.38
N LEU A 221 1.66 13.09 9.60
CA LEU A 221 1.64 14.51 9.92
C LEU A 221 2.85 15.22 9.30
N SER A 222 2.74 16.54 9.15
CA SER A 222 3.83 17.39 8.74
C SER A 222 4.34 18.18 9.94
N ILE A 223 5.66 18.14 10.18
CA ILE A 223 6.31 18.89 11.26
C ILE A 223 7.29 19.92 10.67
N PRO A 224 7.61 21.01 11.40
CA PRO A 224 8.63 21.95 10.96
C PRO A 224 9.98 21.24 10.74
N ARG A 225 10.68 21.65 9.67
CA ARG A 225 11.98 21.07 9.29
C ARG A 225 12.98 21.07 10.43
N ASP A 226 13.08 22.16 11.16
CA ASP A 226 14.03 22.28 12.29
C ASP A 226 13.77 21.25 13.39
N ALA A 227 12.50 20.99 13.68
CA ALA A 227 12.09 19.94 14.62
C ALA A 227 12.43 18.55 14.08
N ALA A 228 12.15 18.28 12.79
CA ALA A 228 12.50 17.02 12.13
C ALA A 228 14.01 16.75 12.17
N MET A 229 14.84 17.76 11.89
CA MET A 229 16.31 17.63 11.92
C MET A 229 16.84 17.37 13.34
N LYS A 230 16.18 17.90 14.37
CA LYS A 230 16.50 17.58 15.77
C LYS A 230 16.15 16.14 16.12
N LEU A 231 14.97 15.64 15.68
CA LEU A 231 14.56 14.25 15.86
C LEU A 231 15.44 13.25 15.08
N ALA A 232 16.00 13.67 13.96
CA ALA A 232 16.85 12.81 13.13
C ALA A 232 18.23 12.52 13.74
N ARG A 233 18.65 13.29 14.76
CA ARG A 233 19.94 13.11 15.41
C ARG A 233 20.01 11.75 16.11
N PRO A 234 21.18 11.09 16.10
CA PRO A 234 21.33 9.77 16.73
C PRO A 234 20.93 9.76 18.22
N GLU A 235 21.25 10.84 18.94
CA GLU A 235 20.93 10.99 20.36
C GLU A 235 19.43 11.10 20.62
N ALA A 236 18.67 11.66 19.67
CA ALA A 236 17.23 11.80 19.76
C ALA A 236 16.49 10.49 19.43
N LYS A 237 16.99 9.72 18.46
CA LYS A 237 16.32 8.50 17.98
C LYS A 237 16.06 7.47 19.05
N SER A 238 16.97 7.30 20.00
CA SER A 238 16.85 6.32 21.09
C SER A 238 15.85 6.73 22.19
N THR A 239 15.32 7.95 22.13
CA THR A 239 14.51 8.56 23.17
C THR A 239 13.22 9.18 22.65
N ILE A 240 12.82 8.82 21.43
CA ILE A 240 11.56 9.28 20.83
C ILE A 240 10.42 8.43 21.37
N ASN A 241 9.46 9.10 21.99
CA ASN A 241 8.18 8.54 22.36
C ASN A 241 7.10 9.21 21.50
N VAL A 242 6.15 8.41 21.03
CA VAL A 242 5.04 8.91 20.22
C VAL A 242 3.75 8.46 20.87
N PHE A 243 2.81 9.38 21.05
CA PHE A 243 1.51 9.13 21.64
C PHE A 243 0.41 9.66 20.74
N LEU A 244 -0.59 8.82 20.46
CA LEU A 244 -1.82 9.21 19.80
C LEU A 244 -2.92 9.37 20.86
N HIS A 245 -3.53 10.55 20.91
CA HIS A 245 -4.58 10.87 21.88
C HIS A 245 -5.95 10.49 21.31
N VAL A 246 -6.57 9.46 21.88
CA VAL A 246 -7.90 8.97 21.48
C VAL A 246 -8.86 9.14 22.64
N GLY A 247 -9.64 10.22 22.63
CA GLY A 247 -10.43 10.64 23.79
C GLY A 247 -9.52 10.89 24.98
N ASP A 248 -9.75 10.22 26.10
CA ASP A 248 -8.96 10.33 27.34
C ASP A 248 -7.81 9.30 27.42
N THR A 249 -7.50 8.62 26.32
CA THR A 249 -6.48 7.56 26.32
C THR A 249 -5.32 7.91 25.39
N ASP A 250 -4.12 7.76 25.91
CA ASP A 250 -2.88 7.88 25.17
C ASP A 250 -2.42 6.51 24.66
N ILE A 251 -2.39 6.34 23.35
CA ILE A 251 -1.94 5.10 22.73
C ILE A 251 -0.49 5.28 22.30
N PRO A 252 0.45 4.50 22.86
CA PRO A 252 1.84 4.58 22.45
C PRO A 252 2.03 4.03 21.04
N GLY A 253 2.94 4.67 20.32
CA GLY A 253 3.31 4.30 18.95
C GLY A 253 4.78 4.37 18.70
N GLU A 254 5.17 4.02 17.49
CA GLU A 254 6.56 4.04 17.03
C GLU A 254 6.71 4.97 15.83
N LEU A 255 7.76 5.80 15.85
CA LEU A 255 8.14 6.64 14.71
C LEU A 255 8.77 5.76 13.63
N THR A 256 8.04 5.51 12.55
CA THR A 256 8.47 4.59 11.49
C THR A 256 9.06 5.29 10.28
N TYR A 257 8.74 6.55 10.06
CA TYR A 257 9.26 7.32 8.93
C TYR A 257 9.47 8.77 9.30
N LEU A 258 10.62 9.30 8.94
CA LEU A 258 11.00 10.70 9.04
C LEU A 258 11.73 11.08 7.74
N ASP A 259 11.12 11.94 6.92
CA ASP A 259 11.69 12.37 5.65
C ASP A 259 12.74 13.47 5.87
N THR A 260 14.01 13.08 5.96
CA THR A 260 15.13 14.01 6.14
C THR A 260 15.78 14.46 4.83
N ASN A 261 15.37 13.89 3.69
CA ASN A 261 16.01 14.13 2.39
C ASN A 261 15.35 15.25 1.56
N GLN A 262 14.46 16.02 2.18
CA GLN A 262 13.80 17.15 1.51
C GLN A 262 14.80 18.30 1.25
N PRO A 263 14.66 19.04 0.13
CA PRO A 263 15.44 20.25 -0.16
C PRO A 263 15.32 21.29 0.97
N GLU A 264 16.34 22.14 1.13
CA GLU A 264 16.38 23.12 2.23
C GLU A 264 15.25 24.16 2.20
N ASN A 265 14.69 24.42 1.03
CA ASN A 265 13.58 25.35 0.85
C ASN A 265 12.20 24.80 1.27
N VAL A 266 12.12 23.53 1.69
CA VAL A 266 10.86 22.92 2.17
C VAL A 266 10.73 23.18 3.68
N PRO A 267 9.70 23.93 4.11
CA PRO A 267 9.58 24.35 5.50
C PRO A 267 9.07 23.25 6.44
N SER A 268 8.42 22.23 5.91
CA SER A 268 7.83 21.12 6.68
C SER A 268 8.21 19.76 6.11
N VAL A 269 8.27 18.76 6.96
CA VAL A 269 8.73 17.41 6.67
C VAL A 269 7.65 16.42 7.07
N LEU A 270 7.40 15.43 6.21
CA LEU A 270 6.46 14.36 6.48
C LEU A 270 7.04 13.37 7.50
N VAL A 271 6.22 13.09 8.50
CA VAL A 271 6.50 12.09 9.54
C VAL A 271 5.37 11.06 9.55
N LYS A 272 5.72 9.80 9.75
CA LYS A 272 4.74 8.73 9.97
C LYS A 272 5.08 7.96 11.24
N ALA A 273 4.05 7.69 12.01
CA ALA A 273 4.13 6.84 13.18
C ALA A 273 3.10 5.70 13.08
N THR A 274 3.45 4.54 13.60
CA THR A 274 2.56 3.37 13.63
C THR A 274 2.06 3.11 15.04
N PHE A 275 0.80 2.67 15.11
CA PHE A 275 0.08 2.42 16.36
C PHE A 275 -0.61 1.06 16.32
N ASN A 276 -0.51 0.32 17.39
CA ASN A 276 -1.30 -0.90 17.55
C ASN A 276 -2.78 -0.54 17.81
N ASN A 277 -3.68 -1.18 17.09
CA ASN A 277 -5.13 -0.94 17.18
C ASN A 277 -5.93 -2.23 17.41
N GLU A 278 -5.40 -3.16 18.18
CA GLU A 278 -6.11 -4.43 18.46
C GLU A 278 -7.49 -4.24 19.08
N LYS A 279 -7.67 -3.15 19.83
CA LYS A 279 -8.96 -2.80 20.46
C LYS A 279 -9.95 -2.13 19.49
N GLY A 280 -9.51 -1.76 18.25
CA GLY A 280 -10.36 -1.08 17.26
C GLY A 280 -10.78 0.34 17.66
N THR A 281 -10.06 0.99 18.58
CA THR A 281 -10.37 2.35 19.06
C THR A 281 -9.97 3.44 18.09
N ILE A 282 -8.95 3.18 17.26
CA ILE A 282 -8.47 4.09 16.22
C ILE A 282 -9.23 3.80 14.93
N LYS A 283 -9.87 4.83 14.35
CA LYS A 283 -10.60 4.70 13.08
C LYS A 283 -9.81 5.30 11.94
N ALA A 284 -9.75 4.58 10.83
CA ALA A 284 -9.09 5.04 9.61
C ALA A 284 -9.88 6.21 9.00
N GLY A 285 -9.16 7.24 8.54
CA GLY A 285 -9.73 8.44 7.94
C GLY A 285 -10.06 9.55 8.93
N GLU A 286 -9.92 9.31 10.23
CA GLU A 286 -10.10 10.33 11.27
C GLU A 286 -8.79 11.05 11.59
N PHE A 287 -8.93 12.24 12.16
CA PHE A 287 -7.82 13.04 12.68
C PHE A 287 -7.74 12.87 14.19
N TYR A 288 -6.53 12.66 14.67
CA TYR A 288 -6.25 12.55 16.10
C TYR A 288 -5.08 13.45 16.47
N SER A 289 -5.11 13.96 17.67
CA SER A 289 -3.98 14.68 18.23
C SER A 289 -2.83 13.71 18.48
N LEU A 290 -1.62 14.08 18.05
CA LEU A 290 -0.43 13.27 18.16
C LEU A 290 0.68 14.08 18.81
N THR A 291 1.33 13.49 19.80
CA THR A 291 2.48 14.07 20.50
C THR A 291 3.72 13.24 20.20
N ILE A 292 4.77 13.90 19.74
CA ILE A 292 6.12 13.33 19.62
C ILE A 292 7.00 13.98 20.67
N GLU A 293 7.56 13.19 21.55
CA GLU A 293 8.47 13.63 22.59
C GLU A 293 9.85 13.03 22.36
N SER A 294 10.89 13.86 22.55
CA SER A 294 12.26 13.36 22.55
C SER A 294 12.98 13.97 23.75
N SER A 295 13.68 13.13 24.50
CA SER A 295 14.52 13.58 25.61
C SER A 295 15.80 14.28 25.14
N ALA A 296 16.04 14.37 23.83
CA ALA A 296 17.11 15.21 23.29
C ALA A 296 16.87 16.66 23.68
N GLN A 297 17.76 17.19 24.50
CA GLN A 297 17.64 18.52 25.07
C GLN A 297 17.82 19.57 23.96
N ALA A 298 16.77 20.38 23.75
CA ALA A 298 16.85 21.56 22.92
C ALA A 298 17.08 22.80 23.86
N LYS A 299 18.13 23.56 23.61
CA LYS A 299 18.32 24.86 24.29
C LYS A 299 17.24 25.81 23.82
N MET A 300 16.26 26.04 24.67
CA MET A 300 15.19 27.00 24.43
C MET A 300 15.34 28.23 25.30
N LEU A 301 15.08 29.39 24.70
CA LEU A 301 14.99 30.65 25.43
C LEU A 301 13.67 30.65 26.22
N VAL A 302 13.76 30.71 27.54
CA VAL A 302 12.57 30.67 28.39
C VAL A 302 12.40 31.96 29.16
N VAL A 303 11.13 32.35 29.31
CA VAL A 303 10.70 33.45 30.16
C VAL A 303 9.63 32.93 31.12
N PRO A 304 9.50 33.50 32.34
CA PRO A 304 8.41 33.14 33.24
C PRO A 304 7.04 33.39 32.56
N SER A 305 6.10 32.47 32.75
CA SER A 305 4.74 32.60 32.17
C SER A 305 4.04 33.89 32.64
N THR A 306 4.40 34.40 33.84
CA THR A 306 3.90 35.68 34.38
C THR A 306 4.37 36.91 33.61
N ALA A 307 5.48 36.79 32.86
CA ALA A 307 5.99 37.87 32.00
C ALA A 307 5.30 37.94 30.64
N VAL A 308 4.62 36.86 30.21
CA VAL A 308 3.91 36.83 28.92
C VAL A 308 2.55 37.47 29.06
N ARG A 309 2.27 38.44 28.20
CA ARG A 309 0.98 39.12 28.06
C ARG A 309 0.34 38.75 26.74
N GLU A 310 -0.96 38.88 26.67
CA GLU A 310 -1.74 38.60 25.46
C GLU A 310 -2.67 39.79 25.15
N ASN A 311 -2.72 40.18 23.88
CA ASN A 311 -3.64 41.18 23.37
C ASN A 311 -4.29 40.63 22.06
N GLN A 312 -5.00 41.50 21.32
CA GLN A 312 -5.65 41.15 20.07
C GLN A 312 -4.66 40.77 18.95
N ASP A 313 -3.41 41.22 19.03
CA ASP A 313 -2.34 40.99 18.05
C ASP A 313 -1.51 39.75 18.39
N GLY A 314 -1.70 39.13 19.57
CA GLY A 314 -0.97 37.92 20.01
C GLY A 314 -0.29 38.04 21.36
N LYS A 315 0.67 37.13 21.60
CA LYS A 315 1.45 37.11 22.85
C LYS A 315 2.68 37.97 22.73
N TYR A 316 2.93 38.76 23.77
CA TYR A 316 4.09 39.68 23.84
C TYR A 316 4.72 39.72 25.23
N VAL A 317 5.94 40.19 25.30
CA VAL A 317 6.69 40.43 26.54
C VAL A 317 7.21 41.88 26.57
N TYR A 318 7.31 42.45 27.78
CA TYR A 318 7.98 43.71 27.98
C TYR A 318 9.46 43.42 28.27
N VAL A 319 10.35 44.06 27.54
CA VAL A 319 11.79 43.92 27.71
C VAL A 319 12.35 45.24 28.27
N LEU A 320 13.06 45.16 29.41
CA LEU A 320 13.76 46.32 29.95
C LEU A 320 15.07 46.48 29.17
N THR A 321 15.22 47.66 28.57
CA THR A 321 16.46 47.99 27.83
C THR A 321 17.54 48.56 28.76
N ALA A 322 18.80 48.61 28.27
CA ALA A 322 19.90 49.13 29.02
C ALA A 322 19.70 50.62 29.50
N ASN A 323 18.80 51.35 28.88
CA ASN A 323 18.47 52.72 29.20
C ASN A 323 17.30 52.86 30.20
N ASN A 324 16.92 51.77 30.88
CA ASN A 324 15.75 51.70 31.76
C ASN A 324 14.41 52.09 31.08
N THR A 325 14.31 51.93 29.77
CA THR A 325 13.07 52.01 29.00
C THR A 325 12.50 50.64 28.72
N VAL A 326 11.19 50.56 28.54
CA VAL A 326 10.49 49.31 28.24
C VAL A 326 10.21 49.23 26.75
N ASP A 327 10.62 48.15 26.13
CA ASP A 327 10.34 47.78 24.74
C ASP A 327 9.38 46.60 24.72
N VAL A 328 8.52 46.49 23.64
CA VAL A 328 7.57 45.41 23.46
C VAL A 328 8.12 44.47 22.42
N ARG A 329 8.20 43.17 22.76
CA ARG A 329 8.57 42.10 21.83
C ARG A 329 7.42 41.12 21.67
N VAL A 330 7.03 40.83 20.43
CA VAL A 330 5.96 39.91 20.04
C VAL A 330 6.59 38.54 19.72
#